data_9c270102ad6d52dce73ed83d729f9efe
#
_entry.id   9c270102ad6d52dce73ed83d729f9efe
#
_cell.length_a   1.000
_cell.length_b   1.000
_cell.length_c   1.000
_cell.angle_alpha   90.00
_cell.angle_beta   90.00
_cell.angle_gamma   90.00
#
_symmetry.space_group_name_H-M   'P 1'
#
loop_
_entity.id
_entity.type
_entity.pdbx_description
1 polymer ?
#
loop_
_entity_poly.entity_id
_entity_poly.type
_entity_poly.pdbx_seq_one_letter_code
_entity_poly.pdbx_strand_id
1 'polypeptide(L)'
;RIVLSYNPGEQNTQTVNQKPDNVLTLQKKGASVEYKYVFDAKYRIENNPSDPFYPDDNYGPKVSDINTMHRYRDAIVYENTNPSRFMFEKTMFGAYVLFPYNDPDDNYKNHRFYKSIETVNIGGLPFLPGTTELVENFLAELVADSEESAFERASLPRGIEEKLAKVDWTKKDVMVGTIRSKEQFKYNIDNKCYYAPKKYIDDSDLPI
;
A
#
# COMPACT_ATOMS: atom_id res chain seq x y z
N ARG A 1 13.55 -5.85 4.56
CA ARG A 1 13.27 -6.31 5.93
C ARG A 1 11.77 -6.50 6.08
N ILE A 2 11.33 -7.60 6.73
CA ILE A 2 9.94 -7.92 7.03
C ILE A 2 9.84 -8.14 8.54
N VAL A 3 8.91 -7.48 9.21
CA VAL A 3 8.65 -7.65 10.65
C VAL A 3 7.15 -7.77 10.87
N LEU A 4 6.73 -8.86 11.51
CA LEU A 4 5.36 -9.03 11.99
C LEU A 4 5.36 -8.82 13.51
N SER A 5 4.60 -7.85 13.96
CA SER A 5 4.40 -7.56 15.39
C SER A 5 3.01 -8.02 15.81
N TYR A 6 2.96 -8.98 16.72
CA TYR A 6 1.73 -9.47 17.33
C TYR A 6 1.45 -8.71 18.64
N ASN A 7 0.22 -8.25 18.84
CA ASN A 7 -0.17 -7.41 19.96
C ASN A 7 0.85 -6.28 20.27
N PRO A 8 1.14 -5.40 19.30
CA PRO A 8 2.18 -4.37 19.46
C PRO A 8 1.86 -3.35 20.56
N GLY A 9 0.74 -3.52 21.29
CA GLY A 9 0.27 -2.59 22.30
C GLY A 9 -0.47 -1.41 21.69
N GLU A 10 -0.66 -0.37 22.51
CA GLU A 10 -1.29 0.86 22.09
C GLU A 10 -0.40 1.61 21.10
N GLN A 11 -0.95 1.91 19.95
CA GLN A 11 -0.26 2.71 18.95
C GLN A 11 -0.48 4.19 19.22
N ASN A 12 0.58 4.96 19.06
CA ASN A 12 0.52 6.40 19.27
C ASN A 12 -0.45 7.02 18.23
N THR A 13 -1.44 7.69 18.76
CA THR A 13 -2.36 8.52 17.98
C THR A 13 -2.47 9.86 18.67
N GLN A 14 -2.72 10.90 17.90
CA GLN A 14 -2.90 12.23 18.48
C GLN A 14 -4.34 12.45 18.99
N THR A 15 -5.19 11.42 18.92
CA THR A 15 -6.60 11.48 19.33
C THR A 15 -6.93 10.36 20.31
N VAL A 16 -7.40 9.22 19.83
CA VAL A 16 -7.83 8.09 20.65
C VAL A 16 -6.90 6.91 20.41
N ASN A 17 -6.33 6.36 21.48
CA ASN A 17 -5.44 5.21 21.40
C ASN A 17 -6.05 4.07 20.58
N GLN A 18 -5.27 3.49 19.71
CA GLN A 18 -5.64 2.37 18.87
C GLN A 18 -4.77 1.16 19.20
N LYS A 19 -5.37 -0.02 19.22
CA LYS A 19 -4.68 -1.26 19.58
C LYS A 19 -4.97 -2.34 18.53
N PRO A 20 -4.24 -2.37 17.41
CA PRO A 20 -4.38 -3.41 16.39
C PRO A 20 -3.82 -4.74 16.90
N ASP A 21 -4.39 -5.86 16.44
CA ASP A 21 -3.92 -7.21 16.80
C ASP A 21 -2.55 -7.51 16.18
N ASN A 22 -2.36 -7.19 14.91
CA ASN A 22 -1.12 -7.45 14.20
C ASN A 22 -0.72 -6.26 13.31
N VAL A 23 0.57 -5.95 13.29
CA VAL A 23 1.16 -4.96 12.38
C VAL A 23 2.30 -5.61 11.59
N LEU A 24 2.15 -5.66 10.28
CA LEU A 24 3.20 -6.05 9.35
C LEU A 24 3.96 -4.80 8.91
N THR A 25 5.27 -4.79 9.13
CA THR A 25 6.16 -3.73 8.66
C THR A 25 7.04 -4.27 7.53
N LEU A 26 7.00 -3.62 6.39
CA LEU A 26 7.83 -3.93 5.22
C LEU A 26 8.77 -2.76 4.94
N GLN A 27 10.06 -3.05 4.85
CA GLN A 27 11.06 -2.11 4.38
C GLN A 27 11.66 -2.67 3.08
N LYS A 28 11.38 -2.02 1.97
CA LYS A 28 11.90 -2.39 0.66
C LYS A 28 13.40 -2.07 0.57
N LYS A 29 14.12 -2.78 -0.29
CA LYS A 29 15.55 -2.54 -0.49
C LYS A 29 15.74 -1.18 -1.17
N GLY A 30 16.47 -0.29 -0.53
CA GLY A 30 16.68 1.08 -1.04
C GLY A 30 15.63 2.11 -0.59
N ALA A 31 14.50 1.66 -0.04
CA ALA A 31 13.48 2.57 0.45
C ALA A 31 13.86 3.21 1.79
N SER A 32 13.61 4.52 1.91
CA SER A 32 13.73 5.26 3.17
C SER A 32 12.44 5.19 4.01
N VAL A 33 11.37 4.61 3.46
CA VAL A 33 10.04 4.53 4.08
C VAL A 33 9.75 3.10 4.51
N GLU A 34 9.17 2.95 5.70
CA GLU A 34 8.58 1.70 6.17
C GLU A 34 7.10 1.68 5.80
N TYR A 35 6.67 0.61 5.13
CA TYR A 35 5.26 0.36 4.81
C TYR A 35 4.65 -0.50 5.90
N LYS A 36 3.62 -0.01 6.56
CA LYS A 36 2.95 -0.73 7.65
C LYS A 36 1.52 -1.07 7.28
N TYR A 37 1.12 -2.29 7.63
CA TYR A 37 -0.20 -2.84 7.34
C TYR A 37 -0.78 -3.47 8.60
N VAL A 38 -2.03 -3.17 8.91
CA VAL A 38 -2.76 -3.79 10.02
C VAL A 38 -3.49 -5.03 9.52
N PHE A 39 -3.39 -6.12 10.29
CA PHE A 39 -4.24 -7.30 10.19
C PHE A 39 -4.92 -7.55 11.53
N ASP A 40 -6.21 -7.39 11.55
CA ASP A 40 -7.01 -7.46 12.78
C ASP A 40 -7.99 -8.64 12.72
N ALA A 41 -7.85 -9.60 13.64
CA ALA A 41 -8.63 -10.83 13.62
C ALA A 41 -10.00 -10.62 14.29
N LYS A 42 -11.07 -10.99 13.60
CA LYS A 42 -12.45 -10.91 14.11
C LYS A 42 -13.16 -12.25 13.94
N TYR A 43 -13.53 -12.88 15.04
CA TYR A 43 -14.24 -14.15 15.06
C TYR A 43 -15.75 -13.99 14.83
N ARG A 44 -16.12 -13.23 13.81
CA ARG A 44 -17.52 -12.98 13.46
C ARG A 44 -17.68 -12.69 11.98
N ILE A 45 -18.84 -13.08 11.45
CA ILE A 45 -19.25 -12.90 10.07
C ILE A 45 -20.58 -12.13 10.09
N GLU A 46 -20.79 -11.29 9.10
CA GLU A 46 -22.10 -10.72 8.80
C GLU A 46 -22.66 -11.35 7.53
N ASN A 47 -23.92 -11.74 7.59
CA ASN A 47 -24.69 -12.15 6.42
C ASN A 47 -25.73 -11.07 6.15
N ASN A 48 -25.56 -10.32 5.07
CA ASN A 48 -26.47 -9.25 4.67
C ASN A 48 -26.93 -9.40 3.22
N PRO A 49 -27.70 -10.46 2.89
CA PRO A 49 -28.14 -10.74 1.52
C PRO A 49 -29.13 -9.70 0.98
N SER A 50 -29.57 -8.76 1.81
CA SER A 50 -30.60 -7.77 1.48
C SER A 50 -30.04 -6.35 1.29
N ASP A 51 -28.73 -6.17 1.17
CA ASP A 51 -28.16 -4.86 0.87
C ASP A 51 -28.51 -4.49 -0.59
N PRO A 52 -29.38 -3.49 -0.82
CA PRO A 52 -29.82 -3.15 -2.17
C PRO A 52 -28.69 -2.60 -3.07
N PHE A 53 -27.60 -2.18 -2.48
CA PHE A 53 -26.42 -1.68 -3.22
C PHE A 53 -25.43 -2.79 -3.56
N TYR A 54 -25.49 -3.90 -2.83
CA TYR A 54 -24.57 -5.03 -2.98
C TYR A 54 -25.29 -6.36 -2.81
N PRO A 55 -26.20 -6.70 -3.75
CA PRO A 55 -27.09 -7.87 -3.63
C PRO A 55 -26.34 -9.21 -3.64
N ASP A 56 -25.11 -9.24 -4.16
CA ASP A 56 -24.26 -10.42 -4.27
C ASP A 56 -23.33 -10.62 -3.05
N ASP A 57 -23.32 -9.67 -2.11
CA ASP A 57 -22.49 -9.73 -0.91
C ASP A 57 -23.16 -10.56 0.19
N ASN A 58 -23.02 -11.88 0.14
CA ASN A 58 -23.68 -12.77 1.09
C ASN A 58 -23.00 -12.76 2.46
N TYR A 59 -21.72 -13.16 2.51
CA TYR A 59 -20.99 -13.31 3.77
C TYR A 59 -19.71 -12.50 3.75
N GLY A 60 -19.49 -11.69 4.78
CA GLY A 60 -18.29 -10.86 4.89
C GLY A 60 -18.01 -10.38 6.31
N PRO A 61 -16.98 -9.56 6.50
CA PRO A 61 -16.72 -8.91 7.76
C PRO A 61 -17.83 -7.89 8.08
N LYS A 62 -18.07 -7.65 9.35
CA LYS A 62 -19.02 -6.59 9.75
C LYS A 62 -18.57 -5.21 9.28
N VAL A 63 -19.52 -4.39 8.87
CA VAL A 63 -19.27 -2.98 8.52
C VAL A 63 -18.56 -2.23 9.66
N SER A 64 -18.90 -2.52 10.92
CA SER A 64 -18.24 -1.94 12.09
C SER A 64 -16.76 -2.29 12.19
N ASP A 65 -16.36 -3.47 11.69
CA ASP A 65 -14.96 -3.91 11.70
C ASP A 65 -14.19 -3.21 10.57
N ILE A 66 -14.80 -3.06 9.41
CA ILE A 66 -14.25 -2.23 8.32
C ILE A 66 -14.06 -0.77 8.77
N ASN A 67 -15.03 -0.20 9.47
CA ASN A 67 -14.89 1.15 10.06
C ASN A 67 -13.72 1.23 11.05
N THR A 68 -13.43 0.15 11.77
CA THR A 68 -12.26 0.08 12.64
C THR A 68 -10.96 0.11 11.83
N MET A 69 -10.92 -0.53 10.67
CA MET A 69 -9.75 -0.49 9.76
C MET A 69 -9.49 0.93 9.24
N HIS A 70 -10.55 1.65 8.88
CA HIS A 70 -10.42 3.08 8.53
C HIS A 70 -9.78 3.88 9.67
N ARG A 71 -10.23 3.67 10.91
CA ARG A 71 -9.66 4.35 12.08
C ARG A 71 -8.18 3.98 12.28
N TYR A 72 -7.81 2.71 12.18
CA TYR A 72 -6.41 2.29 12.32
C TYR A 72 -5.52 2.97 11.28
N ARG A 73 -5.91 2.92 10.00
CA ARG A 73 -5.12 3.52 8.94
C ARG A 73 -4.97 5.02 9.08
N ASP A 74 -6.02 5.73 9.49
CA ASP A 74 -6.03 7.19 9.48
C ASP A 74 -5.57 7.83 10.79
N ALA A 75 -5.79 7.16 11.94
CA ALA A 75 -5.47 7.70 13.25
C ALA A 75 -4.05 7.38 13.72
N ILE A 76 -3.48 6.24 13.29
CA ILE A 76 -2.14 5.85 13.71
C ILE A 76 -1.10 6.67 12.94
N VAL A 77 -0.28 7.40 13.68
CA VAL A 77 0.79 8.23 13.14
C VAL A 77 2.11 7.90 13.85
N TYR A 78 3.22 8.14 13.17
CA TYR A 78 4.55 7.93 13.73
C TYR A 78 5.28 9.26 13.80
N GLU A 79 5.98 9.46 14.91
CA GLU A 79 6.81 10.64 15.09
C GLU A 79 8.04 10.55 14.18
N ASN A 80 8.27 11.60 13.43
CA ASN A 80 9.43 11.70 12.59
C ASN A 80 10.60 12.29 13.39
N THR A 81 11.69 11.56 13.47
CA THR A 81 12.89 11.99 14.18
C THR A 81 13.74 12.98 13.37
N ASN A 82 13.40 13.22 12.10
CA ASN A 82 14.11 14.17 11.26
C ASN A 82 13.52 15.58 11.42
N PRO A 83 14.24 16.55 12.02
CA PRO A 83 13.73 17.89 12.28
C PRO A 83 13.44 18.72 11.03
N SER A 84 13.90 18.30 9.86
CA SER A 84 13.64 18.95 8.57
C SER A 84 12.33 18.50 7.90
N ARG A 85 11.59 17.60 8.51
CA ARG A 85 10.34 17.04 7.98
C ARG A 85 9.18 17.38 8.93
N PHE A 86 7.95 17.01 8.50
CA PHE A 86 6.77 17.09 9.35
C PHE A 86 6.97 16.25 10.61
N MET A 87 6.47 16.75 11.75
CA MET A 87 6.62 16.12 13.05
C MET A 87 6.00 14.70 13.09
N PHE A 88 4.95 14.44 12.31
CA PHE A 88 4.27 13.16 12.22
C PHE A 88 4.14 12.68 10.78
N GLU A 89 4.29 11.39 10.58
CA GLU A 89 4.12 10.71 9.29
C GLU A 89 3.05 9.62 9.39
N LYS A 90 2.23 9.50 8.35
CA LYS A 90 1.30 8.39 8.16
C LYS A 90 2.02 7.28 7.41
N THR A 91 2.44 6.26 8.11
CA THR A 91 3.09 5.07 7.52
C THR A 91 2.20 3.83 7.54
N MET A 92 0.95 3.97 8.00
CA MET A 92 -0.06 2.92 7.94
C MET A 92 -0.74 2.96 6.58
N PHE A 93 -0.32 2.09 5.66
CA PHE A 93 -0.75 2.11 4.27
C PHE A 93 -2.02 1.32 4.02
N GLY A 94 -2.23 0.23 4.75
CA GLY A 94 -3.43 -0.60 4.61
C GLY A 94 -3.88 -1.18 5.94
N ALA A 95 -5.15 -1.57 6.01
CA ALA A 95 -5.72 -2.22 7.17
C ALA A 95 -6.80 -3.23 6.76
N TYR A 96 -6.70 -4.46 7.27
CA TYR A 96 -7.50 -5.59 6.82
C TYR A 96 -8.07 -6.38 7.99
N VAL A 97 -9.34 -6.76 7.86
CA VAL A 97 -10.00 -7.68 8.78
C VAL A 97 -9.71 -9.10 8.34
N LEU A 98 -9.21 -9.93 9.24
CA LEU A 98 -9.19 -11.38 9.07
C LEU A 98 -10.43 -11.96 9.73
N PHE A 99 -11.26 -12.72 8.98
CA PHE A 99 -12.53 -13.22 9.50
C PHE A 99 -12.78 -14.69 9.10
N PRO A 100 -13.53 -15.47 9.92
CA PRO A 100 -13.65 -16.90 9.77
C PRO A 100 -14.67 -17.28 8.68
N TYR A 101 -14.28 -17.27 7.41
CA TYR A 101 -15.12 -17.67 6.29
C TYR A 101 -14.40 -18.70 5.40
N ASN A 102 -15.11 -19.72 4.98
CA ASN A 102 -14.52 -20.83 4.24
C ASN A 102 -14.57 -20.65 2.71
N ASP A 103 -15.29 -19.66 2.21
CA ASP A 103 -15.45 -19.35 0.78
C ASP A 103 -15.58 -20.61 -0.12
N PRO A 104 -16.65 -21.44 0.07
CA PRO A 104 -16.73 -22.73 -0.57
C PRO A 104 -16.82 -22.68 -2.09
N ASP A 105 -17.24 -21.54 -2.63
CA ASP A 105 -17.45 -21.31 -4.07
C ASP A 105 -16.31 -20.49 -4.70
N ASP A 106 -15.24 -20.18 -3.96
CA ASP A 106 -14.12 -19.31 -4.38
C ASP A 106 -14.62 -17.98 -4.99
N ASN A 107 -15.66 -17.41 -4.39
CA ASN A 107 -16.36 -16.24 -4.92
C ASN A 107 -16.10 -14.96 -4.14
N TYR A 108 -15.43 -15.03 -3.00
CA TYR A 108 -15.21 -13.88 -2.13
C TYR A 108 -14.41 -12.75 -2.81
N LYS A 109 -13.62 -13.05 -3.82
CA LYS A 109 -12.94 -12.02 -4.64
C LYS A 109 -13.92 -11.03 -5.29
N ASN A 110 -15.17 -11.41 -5.48
CA ASN A 110 -16.21 -10.53 -6.00
C ASN A 110 -16.86 -9.63 -4.95
N HIS A 111 -16.69 -9.97 -3.67
CA HIS A 111 -17.25 -9.22 -2.55
C HIS A 111 -16.67 -7.80 -2.47
N ARG A 112 -17.53 -6.82 -2.12
CA ARG A 112 -17.14 -5.39 -2.03
C ARG A 112 -15.92 -5.15 -1.14
N PHE A 113 -15.82 -5.85 -0.01
CA PHE A 113 -14.71 -5.69 0.93
C PHE A 113 -13.41 -6.40 0.51
N TYR A 114 -13.44 -7.24 -0.51
CA TYR A 114 -12.23 -7.68 -1.19
C TYR A 114 -11.81 -6.65 -2.26
N LYS A 115 -12.75 -6.22 -3.11
CA LYS A 115 -12.50 -5.21 -4.16
C LYS A 115 -12.05 -3.87 -3.59
N SER A 116 -12.49 -3.51 -2.38
CA SER A 116 -12.04 -2.28 -1.71
C SER A 116 -10.57 -2.28 -1.33
N ILE A 117 -9.92 -3.45 -1.26
CA ILE A 117 -8.47 -3.55 -1.04
C ILE A 117 -7.70 -2.85 -2.18
N GLU A 118 -8.10 -3.09 -3.43
CA GLU A 118 -7.46 -2.46 -4.60
C GLU A 118 -7.70 -0.95 -4.65
N THR A 119 -8.88 -0.49 -4.23
CA THR A 119 -9.27 0.92 -4.39
C THR A 119 -8.84 1.81 -3.23
N VAL A 120 -8.99 1.33 -1.99
CA VAL A 120 -8.73 2.14 -0.79
C VAL A 120 -7.75 1.51 0.18
N ASN A 121 -7.19 0.35 -0.15
CA ASN A 121 -6.25 -0.41 0.69
C ASN A 121 -6.82 -0.78 2.08
N ILE A 122 -8.14 -0.97 2.13
CA ILE A 122 -8.89 -1.42 3.29
C ILE A 122 -9.88 -2.48 2.85
N GLY A 123 -9.99 -3.55 3.61
CA GLY A 123 -10.94 -4.61 3.30
C GLY A 123 -10.94 -5.75 4.29
N GLY A 124 -11.47 -6.89 3.85
CA GLY A 124 -11.50 -8.11 4.64
C GLY A 124 -10.98 -9.30 3.84
N LEU A 125 -10.35 -10.21 4.52
CA LEU A 125 -9.79 -11.43 3.95
C LEU A 125 -10.30 -12.64 4.76
N PRO A 126 -10.92 -13.63 4.11
CA PRO A 126 -11.23 -14.91 4.74
C PRO A 126 -9.97 -15.57 5.29
N PHE A 127 -10.05 -16.04 6.52
CA PHE A 127 -8.91 -16.69 7.16
C PHE A 127 -9.37 -17.74 8.16
N LEU A 128 -9.18 -19.02 7.79
CA LEU A 128 -9.40 -20.19 8.65
C LEU A 128 -8.27 -21.20 8.44
N PRO A 129 -8.01 -22.09 9.39
CA PRO A 129 -7.16 -23.25 9.15
C PRO A 129 -7.66 -24.02 7.92
N GLY A 130 -6.83 -24.14 6.89
CA GLY A 130 -7.18 -24.79 5.62
C GLY A 130 -7.77 -23.89 4.52
N THR A 131 -8.01 -22.60 4.79
CA THR A 131 -8.42 -21.60 3.79
C THR A 131 -7.59 -20.32 3.95
N THR A 132 -6.28 -20.46 3.79
CA THR A 132 -5.30 -19.36 3.97
C THR A 132 -4.87 -18.75 2.65
N GLU A 133 -5.25 -19.35 1.52
CA GLU A 133 -4.71 -19.03 0.19
C GLU A 133 -4.85 -17.56 -0.20
N LEU A 134 -6.01 -16.94 0.06
CA LEU A 134 -6.20 -15.52 -0.25
C LEU A 134 -5.27 -14.61 0.55
N VAL A 135 -5.05 -14.94 1.82
CA VAL A 135 -4.11 -14.17 2.68
C VAL A 135 -2.68 -14.40 2.24
N GLU A 136 -2.31 -15.64 1.92
CA GLU A 136 -0.96 -16.00 1.46
C GLU A 136 -0.61 -15.28 0.15
N ASN A 137 -1.51 -15.32 -0.83
CA ASN A 137 -1.34 -14.63 -2.11
C ASN A 137 -1.23 -13.12 -1.91
N PHE A 138 -2.09 -12.54 -1.09
CA PHE A 138 -2.06 -11.13 -0.78
C PHE A 138 -0.76 -10.70 -0.09
N LEU A 139 -0.28 -11.48 0.89
CA LEU A 139 1.01 -11.22 1.54
C LEU A 139 2.19 -11.36 0.56
N ALA A 140 2.13 -12.35 -0.34
CA ALA A 140 3.16 -12.52 -1.37
C ALA A 140 3.21 -11.32 -2.32
N GLU A 141 2.05 -10.78 -2.73
CA GLU A 141 1.95 -9.55 -3.53
C GLU A 141 2.55 -8.35 -2.79
N LEU A 142 2.18 -8.13 -1.52
CA LEU A 142 2.73 -7.03 -0.72
C LEU A 142 4.26 -7.09 -0.60
N VAL A 143 4.81 -8.30 -0.47
CA VAL A 143 6.26 -8.50 -0.37
C VAL A 143 6.95 -8.30 -1.72
N ALA A 144 6.32 -8.75 -2.81
CA ALA A 144 6.86 -8.67 -4.17
C ALA A 144 6.77 -7.25 -4.78
N ASP A 145 5.84 -6.42 -4.31
CA ASP A 145 5.66 -5.05 -4.82
C ASP A 145 6.98 -4.26 -4.83
N SER A 146 7.18 -3.47 -5.89
CA SER A 146 8.24 -2.47 -5.91
C SER A 146 7.94 -1.31 -4.95
N GLU A 147 8.93 -0.45 -4.71
CA GLU A 147 8.72 0.76 -3.90
C GLU A 147 7.67 1.67 -4.53
N GLU A 148 7.73 1.85 -5.85
CA GLU A 148 6.79 2.68 -6.61
C GLU A 148 5.37 2.11 -6.54
N SER A 149 5.21 0.81 -6.77
CA SER A 149 3.90 0.14 -6.75
C SER A 149 3.28 0.16 -5.34
N ALA A 150 4.09 -0.08 -4.29
CA ALA A 150 3.62 0.01 -2.91
C ALA A 150 3.18 1.44 -2.55
N PHE A 151 3.90 2.45 -3.03
CA PHE A 151 3.54 3.85 -2.81
C PHE A 151 2.27 4.25 -3.57
N GLU A 152 2.11 3.82 -4.83
CA GLU A 152 0.91 4.08 -5.62
C GLU A 152 -0.33 3.44 -4.99
N ARG A 153 -0.22 2.21 -4.52
CA ARG A 153 -1.31 1.52 -3.80
C ARG A 153 -1.74 2.26 -2.53
N ALA A 154 -0.78 2.89 -1.86
CA ALA A 154 -1.02 3.63 -0.61
C ALA A 154 -1.57 5.04 -0.82
N SER A 155 -1.25 5.67 -1.93
CA SER A 155 -1.60 7.06 -2.24
C SER A 155 -2.70 7.11 -3.29
N LEU A 156 -3.95 7.10 -2.84
CA LEU A 156 -5.06 7.43 -3.74
C LEU A 156 -4.91 8.86 -4.27
N PRO A 157 -5.10 9.07 -5.58
CA PRO A 157 -5.15 10.41 -6.15
C PRO A 157 -6.33 11.17 -5.53
N ARG A 158 -6.03 12.20 -4.78
CA ARG A 158 -7.04 13.11 -4.22
C ARG A 158 -7.50 14.14 -5.25
N GLY A 159 -7.81 13.71 -6.48
CA GLY A 159 -8.34 14.59 -7.52
C GLY A 159 -7.42 15.72 -7.99
N ILE A 160 -6.14 15.72 -7.59
CA ILE A 160 -5.14 16.73 -7.95
C ILE A 160 -3.97 16.00 -8.63
N GLU A 161 -3.65 16.39 -9.85
CA GLU A 161 -2.53 15.86 -10.65
C GLU A 161 -1.13 16.24 -10.10
N GLU A 162 -0.99 16.51 -8.82
CA GLU A 162 0.29 16.82 -8.19
C GLU A 162 1.25 15.63 -8.00
N LYS A 163 0.89 14.46 -8.55
CA LYS A 163 1.67 13.24 -8.34
C LYS A 163 3.11 13.29 -8.82
N LEU A 164 3.41 14.10 -9.82
CA LEU A 164 4.75 14.17 -10.42
C LEU A 164 5.66 15.21 -9.75
N ALA A 165 5.12 16.12 -8.95
CA ALA A 165 5.89 17.18 -8.33
C ALA A 165 6.64 16.78 -7.04
N LYS A 166 6.44 15.56 -6.53
CA LYS A 166 6.99 15.12 -5.23
C LYS A 166 7.95 13.94 -5.28
N VAL A 167 8.49 13.60 -6.42
CA VAL A 167 9.72 12.81 -6.44
C VAL A 167 10.81 13.69 -5.85
N ASP A 168 11.34 13.32 -4.69
CA ASP A 168 12.47 14.03 -4.09
C ASP A 168 13.72 13.77 -4.94
N TRP A 169 13.86 14.57 -5.98
CA TRP A 169 15.00 14.54 -6.90
C TRP A 169 16.32 14.93 -6.23
N THR A 170 16.27 15.53 -5.01
CA THR A 170 17.47 15.96 -4.30
C THR A 170 18.38 14.83 -3.83
N LYS A 171 17.85 13.59 -3.84
CA LYS A 171 18.57 12.36 -3.45
C LYS A 171 18.81 11.41 -4.63
N LYS A 172 18.51 11.81 -5.86
CA LYS A 172 18.72 11.01 -7.07
C LYS A 172 19.68 11.73 -7.98
N ASP A 173 20.66 11.01 -8.46
CA ASP A 173 21.49 11.50 -9.56
C ASP A 173 20.63 11.55 -10.82
N VAL A 174 20.45 12.73 -11.37
CA VAL A 174 19.57 12.95 -12.52
C VAL A 174 20.42 13.43 -13.70
N MET A 175 20.43 12.67 -14.77
CA MET A 175 21.02 13.08 -16.03
C MET A 175 20.02 13.90 -16.81
N VAL A 176 20.34 15.19 -17.03
CA VAL A 176 19.51 16.10 -17.84
C VAL A 176 20.02 16.08 -19.27
N GLY A 177 19.16 15.66 -20.20
CA GLY A 177 19.45 15.62 -21.62
C GLY A 177 18.59 16.56 -22.44
N THR A 178 19.11 17.04 -23.58
CA THR A 178 18.37 17.87 -24.51
C THR A 178 17.80 17.02 -25.65
N ILE A 179 16.50 17.16 -25.90
CA ILE A 179 15.81 16.51 -27.03
C ILE A 179 15.52 17.57 -28.10
N ARG A 180 15.90 17.31 -29.34
CA ARG A 180 15.82 18.28 -30.44
C ARG A 180 14.55 18.19 -31.26
N SER A 181 13.86 17.02 -31.22
CA SER A 181 12.61 16.83 -31.97
C SER A 181 11.64 15.90 -31.25
N LYS A 182 10.36 15.95 -31.64
CA LYS A 182 9.32 15.04 -31.11
C LYS A 182 9.57 13.59 -31.53
N GLU A 183 10.13 13.36 -32.68
CA GLU A 183 10.47 12.02 -33.19
C GLU A 183 11.58 11.40 -32.33
N GLN A 184 12.60 12.17 -32.00
CA GLN A 184 13.67 11.75 -31.10
C GLN A 184 13.12 11.44 -29.71
N PHE A 185 12.21 12.25 -29.20
CA PHE A 185 11.56 12.00 -27.92
C PHE A 185 10.83 10.66 -27.93
N LYS A 186 9.99 10.44 -28.94
CA LYS A 186 9.24 9.19 -29.08
C LYS A 186 10.16 7.98 -29.21
N TYR A 187 11.19 8.08 -30.03
CA TYR A 187 12.18 7.01 -30.19
C TYR A 187 12.86 6.66 -28.88
N ASN A 188 13.26 7.67 -28.09
CA ASN A 188 13.93 7.47 -26.80
C ASN A 188 13.01 6.76 -25.77
N ILE A 189 11.72 7.13 -25.73
CA ILE A 189 10.74 6.48 -24.86
C ILE A 189 10.50 5.04 -25.29
N ASP A 190 10.23 4.79 -26.58
CA ASP A 190 9.90 3.47 -27.10
C ASP A 190 11.06 2.47 -26.93
N ASN A 191 12.31 2.96 -27.03
CA ASN A 191 13.51 2.14 -26.93
C ASN A 191 14.20 2.23 -25.55
N LYS A 192 13.67 3.00 -24.62
CA LYS A 192 14.25 3.23 -23.27
C LYS A 192 15.74 3.60 -23.34
N CYS A 193 16.11 4.47 -24.27
CA CYS A 193 17.49 4.89 -24.48
C CYS A 193 17.60 6.41 -24.68
N TYR A 194 18.75 6.95 -24.34
CA TYR A 194 19.11 8.33 -24.60
C TYR A 194 20.55 8.38 -25.13
N TYR A 195 20.75 9.08 -26.28
CA TYR A 195 22.07 9.28 -26.83
C TYR A 195 22.65 10.62 -26.33
N ALA A 196 23.70 10.57 -25.55
CA ALA A 196 24.47 11.74 -25.13
C ALA A 196 25.85 11.73 -25.78
N PRO A 197 26.35 12.88 -26.32
CA PRO A 197 27.70 12.96 -26.82
C PRO A 197 28.71 12.70 -25.71
N LYS A 198 29.71 11.83 -25.94
CA LYS A 198 30.71 11.40 -24.97
C LYS A 198 31.46 12.56 -24.27
N LYS A 199 31.54 13.74 -24.90
CA LYS A 199 32.16 14.93 -24.33
C LYS A 199 31.41 15.54 -23.11
N TYR A 200 30.20 15.08 -22.82
CA TYR A 200 29.36 15.57 -21.70
C TYR A 200 29.14 14.54 -20.61
N ILE A 201 29.76 13.36 -20.74
CA ILE A 201 29.63 12.27 -19.78
C ILE A 201 31.04 11.85 -19.41
N ASP A 202 31.41 12.04 -18.16
CA ASP A 202 32.59 11.39 -17.60
C ASP A 202 32.24 9.96 -17.25
N ASP A 203 33.11 9.01 -17.53
CA ASP A 203 32.88 7.56 -17.26
C ASP A 203 32.68 7.29 -15.74
N SER A 204 33.04 8.25 -14.87
CA SER A 204 32.82 8.21 -13.42
C SER A 204 31.37 8.59 -13.00
N ASP A 205 30.58 9.21 -13.90
CA ASP A 205 29.23 9.71 -13.60
C ASP A 205 28.13 8.74 -14.04
N LEU A 206 28.49 7.58 -14.60
CA LEU A 206 27.50 6.57 -14.99
C LEU A 206 27.16 5.67 -13.80
N PRO A 207 25.89 5.59 -13.40
CA PRO A 207 25.48 4.62 -12.39
C PRO A 207 25.72 3.19 -12.89
N ILE A 208 26.39 2.39 -12.06
CA ILE A 208 26.65 0.96 -12.30
C ILE A 208 25.37 0.15 -12.03
#